data_565567cbe4279f87c41eb7a2f9ae343a
#
_entry.id   565567cbe4279f87c41eb7a2f9ae343a
#
_cell.length_a   1.000
_cell.length_b   1.000
_cell.length_c   1.000
_cell.angle_alpha   90.00
_cell.angle_beta   90.00
_cell.angle_gamma   90.00
#
_symmetry.space_group_name_H-M   'P 1'
#
loop_
_entity.id
_entity.type
_entity.pdbx_description
1 polymer ?
#
loop_
_entity_poly.entity_id
_entity_poly.type
_entity_poly.pdbx_seq_one_letter_code
_entity_poly.pdbx_strand_id
1 'polypeptide(L)'
;MSDAVAHLIFDVESIADGELISAVRYPEESLTPDEAIAKYQAERFEQTGSTFIPHTFMVPISVVIAKVTADFRLLDIKSLDEPHFRPHVMTKHFWQGWEAYRMPQWVTFNGRSFDIPLMELAAFRFGLSIPQWFDDSGYKSRRNRFSTHSHLDLQELLTNFSAARFNGGLNLAAQSLGKPGKMGLSGDQVQAYYDRGDLKAISDYCRCDVLDTYFVFLRSMVLTGRVSLAGETKLIAQAREWIEEQAKTCQACSDYMDHWSEWKNPWQIDEDEALATATASPNPSGDEPSGNEPSTSASCAVPTTEEEPTSPPTPQTESQEGSRS
;
A
#
# COMPACT_ATOMS: atom_id res chain seq x y z
N MET A 1 -4.41 -27.10 -4.01
CA MET A 1 -3.86 -25.99 -3.21
C MET A 1 -4.96 -25.56 -2.25
N SER A 2 -4.64 -25.08 -1.06
CA SER A 2 -5.66 -24.67 -0.09
C SER A 2 -6.19 -23.29 -0.43
N ASP A 3 -7.52 -23.11 -0.50
CA ASP A 3 -8.17 -21.79 -0.65
C ASP A 3 -8.24 -21.02 0.68
N ALA A 4 -7.36 -21.35 1.63
CA ALA A 4 -7.27 -20.65 2.90
C ALA A 4 -6.74 -19.21 2.67
N VAL A 5 -7.42 -18.24 3.27
CA VAL A 5 -7.02 -16.83 3.24
C VAL A 5 -5.79 -16.64 4.11
N ALA A 6 -4.72 -16.15 3.52
CA ALA A 6 -3.45 -15.85 4.20
C ALA A 6 -3.17 -14.35 4.29
N HIS A 7 -3.71 -13.57 3.35
CA HIS A 7 -3.58 -12.13 3.32
C HIS A 7 -4.94 -11.48 3.09
N LEU A 8 -5.17 -10.35 3.76
CA LEU A 8 -6.31 -9.46 3.53
C LEU A 8 -5.73 -8.11 3.09
N ILE A 9 -5.92 -7.79 1.81
CA ILE A 9 -5.54 -6.49 1.26
C ILE A 9 -6.75 -5.59 1.40
N PHE A 10 -6.60 -4.40 1.95
CA PHE A 10 -7.73 -3.51 2.15
C PHE A 10 -7.37 -2.04 2.00
N ASP A 11 -8.42 -1.26 1.77
CA ASP A 11 -8.42 0.19 1.71
C ASP A 11 -9.67 0.75 2.37
N VAL A 12 -9.60 1.98 2.87
CA VAL A 12 -10.70 2.64 3.61
C VAL A 12 -10.90 4.06 3.11
N GLU A 13 -12.12 4.37 2.66
CA GLU A 13 -12.53 5.73 2.44
C GLU A 13 -13.24 6.31 3.66
N SER A 14 -12.99 7.57 3.93
CA SER A 14 -13.47 8.25 5.14
C SER A 14 -13.89 9.69 4.86
N ILE A 15 -14.75 10.19 5.72
CA ILE A 15 -15.19 11.59 5.74
C ILE A 15 -14.87 12.25 7.06
N ALA A 16 -14.83 13.58 7.05
CA ALA A 16 -14.71 14.35 8.27
C ALA A 16 -15.98 14.25 9.13
N ASP A 17 -15.80 14.11 10.44
CA ASP A 17 -16.87 14.15 11.43
C ASP A 17 -17.07 15.58 11.95
N GLY A 18 -17.96 16.31 11.29
CA GLY A 18 -18.23 17.70 11.63
C GLY A 18 -18.81 17.91 13.04
N GLU A 19 -19.60 16.94 13.55
CA GLU A 19 -20.11 17.00 14.92
C GLU A 19 -18.96 16.88 15.93
N LEU A 20 -18.05 15.93 15.72
CA LEU A 20 -16.89 15.75 16.57
C LEU A 20 -15.95 16.95 16.49
N ILE A 21 -15.72 17.49 15.30
CA ILE A 21 -14.91 18.70 15.10
C ILE A 21 -15.52 19.88 15.86
N SER A 22 -16.82 20.13 15.70
CA SER A 22 -17.54 21.19 16.42
C SER A 22 -17.38 21.04 17.93
N ALA A 23 -17.67 19.87 18.46
CA ALA A 23 -17.61 19.60 19.91
C ALA A 23 -16.20 19.73 20.52
N VAL A 24 -15.16 19.34 19.78
CA VAL A 24 -13.78 19.30 20.33
C VAL A 24 -13.01 20.58 20.04
N ARG A 25 -13.21 21.16 18.84
CA ARG A 25 -12.42 22.33 18.41
C ARG A 25 -13.10 23.65 18.71
N TYR A 26 -14.43 23.67 18.70
CA TYR A 26 -15.25 24.88 18.77
C TYR A 26 -16.40 24.76 19.78
N PRO A 27 -16.14 24.29 21.03
CA PRO A 27 -17.20 23.97 21.98
C PRO A 27 -18.05 25.17 22.40
N GLU A 28 -17.50 26.39 22.27
CA GLU A 28 -18.19 27.63 22.63
C GLU A 28 -18.92 28.28 21.40
N GLU A 29 -18.82 27.66 20.23
CA GLU A 29 -19.42 28.16 19.01
C GLU A 29 -20.59 27.27 18.56
N SER A 30 -21.68 27.87 18.10
CA SER A 30 -22.84 27.14 17.59
C SER A 30 -22.68 26.89 16.08
N LEU A 31 -21.67 26.10 15.70
CA LEU A 31 -21.41 25.74 14.30
C LEU A 31 -22.19 24.50 13.91
N THR A 32 -22.72 24.52 12.70
CA THR A 32 -23.18 23.29 12.03
C THR A 32 -21.99 22.38 11.72
N PRO A 33 -22.21 21.06 11.48
CA PRO A 33 -21.13 20.14 11.09
C PRO A 33 -20.30 20.65 9.91
N ASP A 34 -20.97 21.15 8.85
CA ASP A 34 -20.30 21.65 7.65
C ASP A 34 -19.49 22.93 7.91
N GLU A 35 -20.01 23.86 8.71
CA GLU A 35 -19.28 25.06 9.13
C GLU A 35 -18.05 24.70 9.96
N ALA A 36 -18.14 23.70 10.85
CA ALA A 36 -17.01 23.23 11.64
C ALA A 36 -15.93 22.58 10.78
N ILE A 37 -16.31 21.78 9.80
CA ILE A 37 -15.39 21.19 8.80
C ILE A 37 -14.68 22.29 8.03
N ALA A 38 -15.45 23.22 7.43
CA ALA A 38 -14.90 24.29 6.61
C ALA A 38 -13.92 25.19 7.40
N LYS A 39 -14.30 25.55 8.63
CA LYS A 39 -13.46 26.33 9.51
C LYS A 39 -12.16 25.60 9.86
N TYR A 40 -12.23 24.32 10.22
CA TYR A 40 -11.06 23.54 10.54
C TYR A 40 -10.13 23.34 9.34
N GLN A 41 -10.69 23.13 8.15
CA GLN A 41 -9.90 23.07 6.91
C GLN A 41 -9.16 24.37 6.63
N ALA A 42 -9.80 25.53 6.83
CA ALA A 42 -9.17 26.85 6.68
C ALA A 42 -8.00 27.04 7.67
N GLU A 43 -8.21 26.71 8.95
CA GLU A 43 -7.17 26.74 9.96
C GLU A 43 -5.99 25.81 9.62
N ARG A 44 -6.30 24.58 9.14
CA ARG A 44 -5.28 23.64 8.70
C ARG A 44 -4.47 24.20 7.54
N PHE A 45 -5.14 24.79 6.56
CA PHE A 45 -4.46 25.40 5.42
C PHE A 45 -3.52 26.52 5.83
N GLU A 46 -3.95 27.41 6.72
CA GLU A 46 -3.10 28.48 7.26
C GLU A 46 -1.86 27.94 8.00
N GLN A 47 -2.02 26.84 8.77
CA GLN A 47 -0.95 26.28 9.60
C GLN A 47 0.02 25.39 8.81
N THR A 48 -0.45 24.66 7.80
CA THR A 48 0.30 23.58 7.17
C THR A 48 0.37 23.64 5.64
N GLY A 49 -0.38 24.55 5.02
CA GLY A 49 -0.57 24.61 3.57
C GLY A 49 -1.46 23.50 3.01
N SER A 50 -2.18 22.73 3.88
CA SER A 50 -3.03 21.63 3.48
C SER A 50 -4.37 21.67 4.22
N THR A 51 -5.46 21.44 3.50
CA THR A 51 -6.82 21.31 4.05
C THR A 51 -7.10 19.93 4.68
N PHE A 52 -6.13 19.02 4.63
CA PHE A 52 -6.30 17.64 5.10
C PHE A 52 -6.65 17.60 6.60
N ILE A 53 -7.79 16.97 6.92
CA ILE A 53 -8.25 16.75 8.28
C ILE A 53 -7.63 15.44 8.80
N PRO A 54 -7.01 15.42 10.00
CA PRO A 54 -6.42 14.22 10.58
C PRO A 54 -7.46 13.09 10.77
N HIS A 55 -7.01 11.83 10.60
CA HIS A 55 -7.86 10.64 10.75
C HIS A 55 -8.57 10.55 12.11
N THR A 56 -8.07 11.25 13.14
CA THR A 56 -8.70 11.33 14.48
C THR A 56 -10.08 12.00 14.47
N PHE A 57 -10.37 12.79 13.43
CA PHE A 57 -11.65 13.45 13.21
C PHE A 57 -12.41 12.87 12.02
N MET A 58 -12.07 11.63 11.61
CA MET A 58 -12.71 10.98 10.47
C MET A 58 -13.56 9.78 10.87
N VAL A 59 -14.47 9.41 9.99
CA VAL A 59 -15.36 8.24 10.10
C VAL A 59 -15.21 7.41 8.83
N PRO A 60 -15.00 6.07 8.92
CA PRO A 60 -14.96 5.21 7.76
C PRO A 60 -16.34 5.12 7.11
N ILE A 61 -16.43 5.28 5.79
CA ILE A 61 -17.67 5.22 5.02
C ILE A 61 -17.64 4.20 3.90
N SER A 62 -16.46 3.69 3.55
CA SER A 62 -16.30 2.53 2.68
C SER A 62 -15.10 1.73 3.15
N VAL A 63 -15.23 0.43 3.19
CA VAL A 63 -14.14 -0.52 3.49
C VAL A 63 -14.22 -1.65 2.49
N VAL A 64 -13.20 -1.81 1.68
CA VAL A 64 -13.09 -2.90 0.70
C VAL A 64 -11.93 -3.79 1.04
N ILE A 65 -12.13 -5.10 0.96
CA ILE A 65 -11.14 -6.11 1.32
C ILE A 65 -11.01 -7.14 0.21
N ALA A 66 -9.77 -7.37 -0.27
CA ALA A 66 -9.44 -8.50 -1.11
C ALA A 66 -8.89 -9.65 -0.24
N LYS A 67 -9.35 -10.87 -0.55
CA LYS A 67 -8.91 -12.12 0.08
C LYS A 67 -7.88 -12.78 -0.81
N VAL A 68 -6.73 -13.10 -0.25
CA VAL A 68 -5.58 -13.63 -1.00
C VAL A 68 -5.03 -14.87 -0.29
N THR A 69 -4.68 -15.89 -1.05
CA THR A 69 -4.11 -17.15 -0.54
C THR A 69 -2.63 -17.02 -0.15
N ALA A 70 -2.08 -18.05 0.47
CA ALA A 70 -0.65 -18.11 0.82
C ALA A 70 0.28 -18.17 -0.40
N ASP A 71 -0.21 -18.63 -1.55
CA ASP A 71 0.45 -18.60 -2.85
C ASP A 71 0.11 -17.34 -3.67
N PHE A 72 -0.41 -16.31 -3.02
CA PHE A 72 -0.69 -14.96 -3.53
C PHE A 72 -1.81 -14.85 -4.59
N ARG A 73 -2.65 -15.86 -4.72
CA ARG A 73 -3.79 -15.87 -5.66
C ARG A 73 -4.95 -15.05 -5.08
N LEU A 74 -5.54 -14.17 -5.89
CA LEU A 74 -6.76 -13.44 -5.55
C LEU A 74 -7.95 -14.41 -5.51
N LEU A 75 -8.71 -14.39 -4.42
CA LEU A 75 -9.91 -15.23 -4.25
C LEU A 75 -11.21 -14.45 -4.44
N ASP A 76 -11.27 -13.26 -3.83
CA ASP A 76 -12.51 -12.48 -3.76
C ASP A 76 -12.21 -11.05 -3.35
N ILE A 77 -13.07 -10.11 -3.72
CA ILE A 77 -13.05 -8.72 -3.24
C ILE A 77 -14.43 -8.37 -2.71
N LYS A 78 -14.48 -7.89 -1.48
CA LYS A 78 -15.73 -7.61 -0.76
C LYS A 78 -15.76 -6.17 -0.26
N SER A 79 -16.81 -5.43 -0.62
CA SER A 79 -17.19 -4.19 0.06
C SER A 79 -18.01 -4.54 1.30
N LEU A 80 -17.62 -4.00 2.45
CA LEU A 80 -18.30 -4.30 3.72
C LEU A 80 -19.60 -3.49 3.85
N ASP A 81 -20.64 -4.17 4.31
CA ASP A 81 -21.99 -3.62 4.55
C ASP A 81 -22.63 -2.93 3.33
N GLU A 82 -22.21 -3.26 2.10
CA GLU A 82 -22.89 -2.81 0.87
C GLU A 82 -24.32 -3.40 0.81
N PRO A 83 -25.38 -2.63 0.47
CA PRO A 83 -25.36 -1.23 0.02
C PRO A 83 -25.60 -0.19 1.13
N HIS A 84 -25.54 -0.56 2.41
CA HIS A 84 -25.94 0.32 3.51
C HIS A 84 -24.80 1.20 4.03
N PHE A 85 -23.55 0.74 3.92
CA PHE A 85 -22.32 1.46 4.30
C PHE A 85 -22.36 2.12 5.69
N ARG A 86 -22.88 1.37 6.69
CA ARG A 86 -23.00 1.85 8.08
C ARG A 86 -21.66 1.75 8.80
N PRO A 87 -21.06 2.85 9.27
CA PRO A 87 -19.71 2.86 9.85
C PRO A 87 -19.48 1.83 10.96
N HIS A 88 -20.41 1.73 11.92
CA HIS A 88 -20.31 0.78 13.03
C HIS A 88 -20.43 -0.69 12.59
N VAL A 89 -21.21 -0.97 11.54
CA VAL A 89 -21.35 -2.33 10.97
C VAL A 89 -20.11 -2.72 10.19
N MET A 90 -19.61 -1.83 9.33
CA MET A 90 -18.37 -2.04 8.58
C MET A 90 -17.19 -2.28 9.52
N THR A 91 -17.04 -1.45 10.56
CA THR A 91 -15.98 -1.61 11.58
C THR A 91 -16.08 -2.95 12.28
N LYS A 92 -17.29 -3.37 12.66
CA LYS A 92 -17.54 -4.68 13.27
C LYS A 92 -17.16 -5.82 12.31
N HIS A 93 -17.61 -5.75 11.05
CA HIS A 93 -17.33 -6.79 10.04
C HIS A 93 -15.84 -6.86 9.71
N PHE A 94 -15.12 -5.73 9.71
CA PHE A 94 -13.68 -5.67 9.49
C PHE A 94 -12.93 -6.50 10.54
N TRP A 95 -13.12 -6.21 11.82
CA TRP A 95 -12.41 -6.89 12.88
C TRP A 95 -12.87 -8.34 13.09
N GLN A 96 -14.18 -8.60 13.07
CA GLN A 96 -14.72 -9.96 13.21
C GLN A 96 -14.38 -10.83 11.97
N GLY A 97 -14.38 -10.27 10.78
CA GLY A 97 -13.96 -10.96 9.56
C GLY A 97 -12.49 -11.38 9.64
N TRP A 98 -11.61 -10.50 10.11
CA TRP A 98 -10.20 -10.81 10.31
C TRP A 98 -10.00 -11.98 11.30
N GLU A 99 -10.70 -11.96 12.44
CA GLU A 99 -10.66 -13.07 13.39
C GLU A 99 -11.21 -14.37 12.79
N ALA A 100 -12.32 -14.32 12.06
CA ALA A 100 -12.95 -15.47 11.41
C ALA A 100 -12.04 -16.16 10.39
N TYR A 101 -11.21 -15.39 9.67
CA TYR A 101 -10.17 -15.91 8.78
C TYR A 101 -8.87 -16.29 9.51
N ARG A 102 -8.89 -16.38 10.85
CA ARG A 102 -7.75 -16.76 11.72
C ARG A 102 -6.62 -15.73 11.67
N MET A 103 -6.98 -14.47 11.58
CA MET A 103 -6.06 -13.33 11.70
C MET A 103 -4.93 -13.36 10.66
N PRO A 104 -5.28 -13.42 9.34
CA PRO A 104 -4.30 -13.34 8.28
C PRO A 104 -3.54 -12.02 8.31
N GLN A 105 -2.44 -11.95 7.58
CA GLN A 105 -1.67 -10.72 7.44
C GLN A 105 -2.51 -9.63 6.76
N TRP A 106 -2.61 -8.46 7.38
CA TRP A 106 -3.10 -7.27 6.69
C TRP A 106 -2.07 -6.77 5.67
N VAL A 107 -2.53 -6.33 4.52
CA VAL A 107 -1.71 -5.67 3.50
C VAL A 107 -2.40 -4.38 3.10
N THR A 108 -1.65 -3.27 3.09
CA THR A 108 -2.15 -1.94 2.72
C THR A 108 -1.10 -1.16 1.93
N PHE A 109 -1.50 -0.03 1.38
CA PHE A 109 -0.57 0.99 0.91
C PHE A 109 -0.75 2.27 1.75
N ASN A 110 0.22 2.61 2.61
CA ASN A 110 0.17 3.71 3.59
C ASN A 110 -0.85 3.52 4.73
N GLY A 111 -1.45 2.33 4.87
CA GLY A 111 -2.53 2.11 5.83
C GLY A 111 -2.08 2.04 7.28
N ARG A 112 -0.77 1.87 7.54
CA ARG A 112 -0.23 1.93 8.92
C ARG A 112 -0.35 3.31 9.52
N SER A 113 -0.25 4.34 8.70
CA SER A 113 -0.37 5.73 9.15
C SER A 113 -1.80 6.28 9.08
N PHE A 114 -2.72 5.60 8.37
CA PHE A 114 -4.08 6.10 8.16
C PHE A 114 -5.17 5.04 8.42
N ASP A 115 -5.28 3.99 7.61
CA ASP A 115 -6.42 3.05 7.63
C ASP A 115 -6.52 2.25 8.94
N ILE A 116 -5.42 1.66 9.40
CA ILE A 116 -5.41 0.91 10.67
C ILE A 116 -5.74 1.81 11.85
N PRO A 117 -5.09 2.97 12.07
CA PRO A 117 -5.48 3.90 13.13
C PRO A 117 -6.94 4.36 13.04
N LEU A 118 -7.46 4.60 11.83
CA LEU A 118 -8.86 4.96 11.64
C LEU A 118 -9.79 3.84 12.09
N MET A 119 -9.52 2.59 11.71
CA MET A 119 -10.33 1.43 12.10
C MET A 119 -10.19 1.08 13.59
N GLU A 120 -9.04 1.33 14.21
CA GLU A 120 -8.86 1.23 15.67
C GLU A 120 -9.70 2.28 16.41
N LEU A 121 -9.65 3.54 15.96
CA LEU A 121 -10.44 4.63 16.54
C LEU A 121 -11.94 4.42 16.34
N ALA A 122 -12.34 3.90 15.19
CA ALA A 122 -13.73 3.52 14.93
C ALA A 122 -14.18 2.40 15.89
N ALA A 123 -13.35 1.38 16.12
CA ALA A 123 -13.64 0.33 17.09
C ALA A 123 -13.78 0.90 18.52
N PHE A 124 -12.88 1.79 18.93
CA PHE A 124 -12.96 2.50 20.20
C PHE A 124 -14.27 3.30 20.33
N ARG A 125 -14.61 4.08 19.31
CA ARG A 125 -15.81 4.91 19.27
C ARG A 125 -17.11 4.10 19.33
N PHE A 126 -17.15 2.96 18.63
CA PHE A 126 -18.34 2.11 18.56
C PHE A 126 -18.38 1.04 19.67
N GLY A 127 -17.43 1.05 20.62
CA GLY A 127 -17.39 0.13 21.75
C GLY A 127 -17.12 -1.32 21.37
N LEU A 128 -16.32 -1.55 20.32
CA LEU A 128 -15.93 -2.90 19.89
C LEU A 128 -14.70 -3.37 20.65
N SER A 129 -14.74 -4.61 21.13
CA SER A 129 -13.58 -5.29 21.72
C SER A 129 -12.80 -6.01 20.63
N ILE A 130 -11.50 -5.72 20.52
CA ILE A 130 -10.57 -6.30 19.53
C ILE A 130 -9.29 -6.82 20.22
N PRO A 131 -9.39 -7.69 21.24
CA PRO A 131 -8.26 -8.09 22.08
C PRO A 131 -7.16 -8.80 21.30
N GLN A 132 -7.51 -9.54 20.25
CA GLN A 132 -6.55 -10.25 19.41
C GLN A 132 -5.60 -9.31 18.66
N TRP A 133 -6.05 -8.09 18.35
CA TRP A 133 -5.20 -7.07 17.75
C TRP A 133 -4.27 -6.41 18.76
N PHE A 134 -4.75 -6.18 19.98
CA PHE A 134 -4.00 -5.61 21.10
C PHE A 134 -3.25 -6.63 21.95
N ASP A 135 -3.14 -7.88 21.45
CA ASP A 135 -2.35 -8.91 22.15
C ASP A 135 -0.90 -8.44 22.36
N ASP A 136 -0.53 -8.31 23.64
CA ASP A 136 0.79 -7.81 24.08
C ASP A 136 1.78 -8.96 24.31
N SER A 137 1.86 -9.89 23.36
CA SER A 137 2.82 -11.00 23.40
C SER A 137 4.27 -10.56 23.12
N GLY A 138 4.63 -9.34 23.51
CA GLY A 138 5.95 -8.76 23.38
C GLY A 138 6.34 -8.48 21.92
N TYR A 139 7.54 -8.93 21.51
CA TYR A 139 8.06 -8.67 20.15
C TYR A 139 7.17 -9.23 19.02
N LYS A 140 6.33 -10.22 19.34
CA LYS A 140 5.37 -10.83 18.40
C LYS A 140 4.01 -10.14 18.39
N SER A 141 3.83 -9.06 19.14
CA SER A 141 2.60 -8.27 19.14
C SER A 141 2.17 -7.91 17.70
N ARG A 142 0.89 -8.17 17.40
CA ARG A 142 0.33 -7.87 16.06
C ARG A 142 0.36 -6.40 15.73
N ARG A 143 0.21 -5.56 16.73
CA ARG A 143 0.21 -4.10 16.62
C ARG A 143 1.62 -3.47 16.61
N ASN A 144 2.68 -4.29 16.60
CA ASN A 144 4.04 -3.78 16.53
C ASN A 144 4.29 -3.11 15.18
N ARG A 145 4.57 -1.79 15.20
CA ARG A 145 4.72 -0.98 13.98
C ARG A 145 5.87 -1.41 13.08
N PHE A 146 6.87 -2.08 13.61
CA PHE A 146 8.03 -2.56 12.84
C PHE A 146 7.88 -4.02 12.41
N SER A 147 6.79 -4.70 12.81
CA SER A 147 6.52 -6.07 12.40
C SER A 147 5.70 -6.08 11.11
N THR A 148 6.28 -6.64 10.05
CA THR A 148 5.56 -6.90 8.80
C THR A 148 4.75 -8.20 8.85
N HIS A 149 4.86 -9.00 9.92
CA HIS A 149 4.19 -10.29 10.01
C HIS A 149 2.67 -10.17 10.07
N SER A 150 2.16 -9.25 10.87
CA SER A 150 0.72 -9.04 11.04
C SER A 150 0.15 -7.97 10.11
N HIS A 151 0.96 -6.99 9.74
CA HIS A 151 0.59 -5.93 8.83
C HIS A 151 1.79 -5.54 7.95
N LEU A 152 1.66 -5.78 6.66
CA LEU A 152 2.58 -5.35 5.64
C LEU A 152 2.05 -4.06 4.98
N ASP A 153 2.69 -2.94 5.27
CA ASP A 153 2.45 -1.69 4.57
C ASP A 153 3.42 -1.58 3.39
N LEU A 154 2.90 -1.54 2.18
CA LEU A 154 3.71 -1.55 0.96
C LEU A 154 4.47 -0.24 0.76
N GLN A 155 3.93 0.89 1.19
CA GLN A 155 4.66 2.15 1.15
C GLN A 155 5.85 2.12 2.11
N GLU A 156 5.67 1.62 3.34
CA GLU A 156 6.78 1.45 4.28
C GLU A 156 7.84 0.46 3.77
N LEU A 157 7.42 -0.63 3.14
CA LEU A 157 8.34 -1.57 2.50
C LEU A 157 9.19 -0.87 1.43
N LEU A 158 8.58 -0.10 0.55
CA LEU A 158 9.24 0.59 -0.56
C LEU A 158 10.09 1.79 -0.12
N THR A 159 9.86 2.33 1.08
CA THR A 159 10.55 3.50 1.62
C THR A 159 11.50 3.18 2.78
N ASN A 160 11.70 1.90 3.09
CA ASN A 160 12.44 1.48 4.27
C ASN A 160 11.92 2.19 5.55
N PHE A 161 10.64 1.98 5.86
CA PHE A 161 9.93 2.57 7.00
C PHE A 161 10.00 4.11 7.03
N SER A 162 9.73 4.71 5.89
CA SER A 162 9.71 6.18 5.69
C SER A 162 11.10 6.86 5.78
N ALA A 163 12.19 6.10 5.64
CA ALA A 163 13.53 6.66 5.49
C ALA A 163 13.66 7.50 4.19
N ALA A 164 12.89 7.14 3.17
CA ALA A 164 12.72 7.94 1.95
C ALA A 164 11.26 8.40 1.81
N ARG A 165 11.03 9.47 1.06
CA ARG A 165 9.67 9.91 0.71
C ARG A 165 9.19 9.18 -0.53
N PHE A 166 7.94 8.71 -0.53
CA PHE A 166 7.26 8.13 -1.69
C PHE A 166 6.28 9.16 -2.26
N ASN A 167 6.74 9.95 -3.23
CA ASN A 167 5.91 10.96 -3.88
C ASN A 167 5.10 10.31 -5.01
N GLY A 168 3.78 10.52 -5.04
CA GLY A 168 2.88 9.94 -6.04
C GLY A 168 1.97 8.82 -5.51
N GLY A 169 2.28 8.29 -4.31
CA GLY A 169 1.42 7.32 -3.61
C GLY A 169 1.12 6.05 -4.42
N LEU A 170 -0.01 5.42 -4.14
CA LEU A 170 -0.47 4.21 -4.82
C LEU A 170 -0.59 4.41 -6.34
N ASN A 171 -1.02 5.59 -6.77
CA ASN A 171 -1.13 5.92 -8.18
C ASN A 171 0.21 5.74 -8.94
N LEU A 172 1.31 6.25 -8.37
CA LEU A 172 2.64 6.06 -8.97
C LEU A 172 3.02 4.58 -9.01
N ALA A 173 2.82 3.86 -7.91
CA ALA A 173 3.18 2.44 -7.82
C ALA A 173 2.39 1.60 -8.83
N ALA A 174 1.07 1.80 -8.94
CA ALA A 174 0.20 1.11 -9.87
C ALA A 174 0.54 1.42 -11.34
N GLN A 175 0.67 2.69 -11.68
CA GLN A 175 1.01 3.14 -13.04
C GLN A 175 2.36 2.59 -13.51
N SER A 176 3.35 2.46 -12.63
CA SER A 176 4.64 1.86 -12.97
C SER A 176 4.54 0.38 -13.35
N LEU A 177 3.43 -0.27 -13.00
CA LEU A 177 3.10 -1.66 -13.32
C LEU A 177 2.06 -1.80 -14.45
N GLY A 178 1.72 -0.70 -15.13
CA GLY A 178 0.67 -0.69 -16.15
C GLY A 178 -0.73 -0.91 -15.57
N LYS A 179 -0.95 -0.64 -14.29
CA LYS A 179 -2.28 -0.69 -13.68
C LYS A 179 -2.92 0.69 -13.71
N PRO A 180 -4.27 0.77 -13.64
CA PRO A 180 -5.01 2.02 -13.86
C PRO A 180 -4.57 3.16 -12.95
N GLY A 181 -4.28 2.91 -11.67
CA GLY A 181 -4.05 3.97 -10.72
C GLY A 181 -5.33 4.79 -10.49
N LYS A 182 -5.17 6.09 -10.26
CA LYS A 182 -6.33 6.96 -10.04
C LYS A 182 -7.22 7.06 -11.26
N MET A 183 -8.49 6.68 -11.10
CA MET A 183 -9.54 6.75 -12.11
C MET A 183 -10.67 7.67 -11.64
N GLY A 184 -10.72 8.88 -12.17
CA GLY A 184 -11.83 9.82 -12.00
C GLY A 184 -11.96 10.46 -10.63
N LEU A 185 -12.12 9.68 -9.55
CA LEU A 185 -12.26 10.16 -8.18
C LEU A 185 -10.89 10.24 -7.49
N SER A 186 -10.74 11.14 -6.55
CA SER A 186 -9.57 11.27 -5.68
C SER A 186 -9.99 11.45 -4.22
N GLY A 187 -9.14 11.08 -3.26
CA GLY A 187 -9.47 11.10 -1.84
C GLY A 187 -9.97 12.46 -1.32
N ASP A 188 -9.53 13.57 -1.91
CA ASP A 188 -10.01 14.92 -1.59
C ASP A 188 -11.46 15.21 -2.07
N GLN A 189 -11.97 14.39 -2.98
CA GLN A 189 -13.35 14.51 -3.52
C GLN A 189 -14.35 13.61 -2.79
N VAL A 190 -13.90 12.68 -1.95
CA VAL A 190 -14.75 11.70 -1.25
C VAL A 190 -15.86 12.39 -0.45
N GLN A 191 -15.55 13.49 0.26
CA GLN A 191 -16.53 14.27 0.99
C GLN A 191 -17.66 14.77 0.07
N ALA A 192 -17.33 15.32 -1.09
CA ALA A 192 -18.31 15.84 -2.04
C ALA A 192 -19.21 14.74 -2.65
N TYR A 193 -18.71 13.53 -2.81
CA TYR A 193 -19.51 12.38 -3.23
C TYR A 193 -20.42 11.89 -2.13
N TYR A 194 -19.94 11.87 -0.89
CA TYR A 194 -20.73 11.54 0.29
C TYR A 194 -21.91 12.51 0.46
N ASP A 195 -21.66 13.82 0.37
CA ASP A 195 -22.68 14.87 0.53
C ASP A 195 -23.79 14.76 -0.52
N ARG A 196 -23.50 14.19 -1.70
CA ARG A 196 -24.48 13.89 -2.74
C ARG A 196 -25.20 12.55 -2.55
N GLY A 197 -24.79 11.76 -1.55
CA GLY A 197 -25.31 10.42 -1.30
C GLY A 197 -24.78 9.34 -2.23
N ASP A 198 -23.69 9.57 -2.96
CA ASP A 198 -23.12 8.64 -3.93
C ASP A 198 -22.09 7.69 -3.30
N LEU A 199 -22.56 6.95 -2.28
CA LEU A 199 -21.74 5.98 -1.55
C LEU A 199 -21.23 4.82 -2.44
N LYS A 200 -22.00 4.50 -3.49
CA LYS A 200 -21.60 3.45 -4.44
C LYS A 200 -20.35 3.84 -5.22
N ALA A 201 -20.28 5.08 -5.73
CA ALA A 201 -19.09 5.56 -6.43
C ALA A 201 -17.85 5.59 -5.53
N ILE A 202 -18.03 5.96 -4.24
CA ILE A 202 -16.93 5.91 -3.25
C ILE A 202 -16.46 4.46 -3.05
N SER A 203 -17.38 3.51 -2.92
CA SER A 203 -17.03 2.10 -2.76
C SER A 203 -16.39 1.50 -4.01
N ASP A 204 -16.79 1.94 -5.19
CA ASP A 204 -16.19 1.52 -6.45
C ASP A 204 -14.76 2.06 -6.61
N TYR A 205 -14.52 3.30 -6.19
CA TYR A 205 -13.19 3.88 -6.11
C TYR A 205 -12.28 3.10 -5.15
N CYS A 206 -12.72 2.88 -3.91
CA CYS A 206 -12.01 2.07 -2.91
C CYS A 206 -11.70 0.65 -3.43
N ARG A 207 -12.59 0.05 -4.23
CA ARG A 207 -12.37 -1.26 -4.87
C ARG A 207 -11.22 -1.22 -5.88
N CYS A 208 -11.10 -0.15 -6.65
CA CYS A 208 -10.01 0.03 -7.60
C CYS A 208 -8.67 0.21 -6.87
N ASP A 209 -8.64 0.97 -5.77
CA ASP A 209 -7.44 1.13 -4.95
C ASP A 209 -7.00 -0.20 -4.30
N VAL A 210 -7.94 -1.07 -3.91
CA VAL A 210 -7.64 -2.43 -3.43
C VAL A 210 -7.06 -3.30 -4.55
N LEU A 211 -7.55 -3.20 -5.79
CA LEU A 211 -6.99 -3.92 -6.94
C LEU A 211 -5.56 -3.44 -7.24
N ASP A 212 -5.34 -2.14 -7.29
CA ASP A 212 -4.00 -1.57 -7.47
C ASP A 212 -3.04 -2.02 -6.37
N THR A 213 -3.49 -1.98 -5.11
CA THR A 213 -2.72 -2.47 -3.96
C THR A 213 -2.36 -3.95 -4.10
N TYR A 214 -3.27 -4.78 -4.61
CA TYR A 214 -2.99 -6.19 -4.88
C TYR A 214 -1.86 -6.37 -5.92
N PHE A 215 -1.86 -5.63 -7.03
CA PHE A 215 -0.80 -5.76 -8.03
C PHE A 215 0.54 -5.19 -7.55
N VAL A 216 0.52 -4.11 -6.77
CA VAL A 216 1.72 -3.61 -6.08
C VAL A 216 2.24 -4.63 -5.06
N PHE A 217 1.34 -5.33 -4.35
CA PHE A 217 1.70 -6.43 -3.45
C PHE A 217 2.39 -7.58 -4.22
N LEU A 218 1.85 -8.04 -5.35
CA LEU A 218 2.49 -9.08 -6.16
C LEU A 218 3.91 -8.69 -6.58
N ARG A 219 4.12 -7.47 -7.10
CA ARG A 219 5.44 -6.98 -7.47
C ARG A 219 6.37 -6.85 -6.25
N SER A 220 5.84 -6.50 -5.11
CA SER A 220 6.60 -6.49 -3.85
C SER A 220 7.04 -7.89 -3.42
N MET A 221 6.26 -8.92 -3.75
CA MET A 221 6.65 -10.32 -3.52
C MET A 221 7.76 -10.76 -4.48
N VAL A 222 7.81 -10.23 -5.71
CA VAL A 222 8.95 -10.42 -6.62
C VAL A 222 10.18 -9.70 -6.06
N LEU A 223 10.05 -8.45 -5.67
CA LEU A 223 11.14 -7.64 -5.10
C LEU A 223 11.79 -8.32 -3.88
N THR A 224 10.98 -8.97 -3.05
CA THR A 224 11.44 -9.66 -1.83
C THR A 224 11.84 -11.14 -2.06
N GLY A 225 11.82 -11.61 -3.31
CA GLY A 225 12.21 -12.97 -3.69
C GLY A 225 11.24 -14.08 -3.28
N ARG A 226 10.00 -13.72 -2.89
CA ARG A 226 8.95 -14.69 -2.52
C ARG A 226 8.25 -15.30 -3.74
N VAL A 227 8.22 -14.57 -4.85
CA VAL A 227 7.65 -14.98 -6.13
C VAL A 227 8.67 -14.68 -7.23
N SER A 228 8.80 -15.55 -8.22
CA SER A 228 9.57 -15.23 -9.43
C SER A 228 8.77 -14.32 -10.36
N LEU A 229 9.46 -13.59 -11.25
CA LEU A 229 8.77 -12.75 -12.25
C LEU A 229 7.79 -13.56 -13.12
N ALA A 230 8.17 -14.78 -13.52
CA ALA A 230 7.28 -15.70 -14.24
C ALA A 230 6.10 -16.17 -13.37
N GLY A 231 6.28 -16.30 -12.06
CA GLY A 231 5.21 -16.59 -11.10
C GLY A 231 4.22 -15.44 -10.99
N GLU A 232 4.70 -14.19 -10.88
CA GLU A 232 3.89 -12.98 -10.91
C GLU A 232 3.04 -12.88 -12.18
N THR A 233 3.65 -13.13 -13.36
CA THR A 233 2.93 -13.10 -14.65
C THR A 233 1.72 -14.06 -14.64
N LYS A 234 1.88 -15.25 -14.07
CA LYS A 234 0.77 -16.22 -13.93
C LYS A 234 -0.30 -15.74 -12.97
N LEU A 235 0.08 -15.16 -11.84
CA LEU A 235 -0.86 -14.62 -10.86
C LEU A 235 -1.64 -13.42 -11.41
N ILE A 236 -0.97 -12.55 -12.18
CA ILE A 236 -1.61 -11.43 -12.89
C ILE A 236 -2.64 -11.95 -13.90
N ALA A 237 -2.29 -12.96 -14.71
CA ALA A 237 -3.23 -13.54 -15.66
C ALA A 237 -4.48 -14.12 -14.98
N GLN A 238 -4.30 -14.86 -13.89
CA GLN A 238 -5.42 -15.42 -13.11
C GLN A 238 -6.29 -14.31 -12.48
N ALA A 239 -5.67 -13.26 -11.93
CA ALA A 239 -6.41 -12.14 -11.38
C ALA A 239 -7.18 -11.38 -12.46
N ARG A 240 -6.58 -11.20 -13.64
CA ARG A 240 -7.23 -10.58 -14.79
C ARG A 240 -8.49 -11.36 -15.21
N GLU A 241 -8.39 -12.67 -15.38
CA GLU A 241 -9.55 -13.54 -15.69
C GLU A 241 -10.65 -13.37 -14.64
N TRP A 242 -10.28 -13.30 -13.35
CA TRP A 242 -11.23 -13.08 -12.27
C TRP A 242 -11.90 -11.70 -12.38
N ILE A 243 -11.13 -10.63 -12.64
CA ILE A 243 -11.66 -9.25 -12.78
C ILE A 243 -12.59 -9.16 -14.01
N GLU A 244 -12.21 -9.75 -15.15
CA GLU A 244 -13.04 -9.81 -16.37
C GLU A 244 -14.38 -10.52 -16.13
N GLU A 245 -14.40 -11.58 -15.30
CA GLU A 245 -15.65 -12.24 -14.91
C GLU A 245 -16.50 -11.34 -14.01
N GLN A 246 -15.88 -10.64 -13.03
CA GLN A 246 -16.60 -9.70 -12.16
C GLN A 246 -17.12 -8.48 -12.95
N ALA A 247 -16.41 -8.03 -13.97
CA ALA A 247 -16.79 -6.89 -14.81
C ALA A 247 -18.17 -7.05 -15.47
N LYS A 248 -18.67 -8.28 -15.61
CA LYS A 248 -20.02 -8.54 -16.14
C LYS A 248 -21.15 -7.99 -15.25
N THR A 249 -20.88 -7.79 -13.97
CA THR A 249 -21.88 -7.34 -12.96
C THR A 249 -21.38 -6.20 -12.05
N CYS A 250 -20.09 -5.88 -12.09
CA CYS A 250 -19.43 -4.88 -11.28
C CYS A 250 -18.87 -3.78 -12.17
N GLN A 251 -19.46 -2.58 -12.12
CA GLN A 251 -19.00 -1.45 -12.93
C GLN A 251 -17.56 -1.07 -12.63
N ALA A 252 -17.16 -1.03 -11.36
CA ALA A 252 -15.76 -0.73 -10.98
C ALA A 252 -14.76 -1.70 -11.63
N CYS A 253 -15.11 -2.99 -11.71
CA CYS A 253 -14.25 -3.96 -12.38
C CYS A 253 -14.20 -3.74 -13.89
N SER A 254 -15.34 -3.34 -14.53
CA SER A 254 -15.36 -2.97 -15.95
C SER A 254 -14.48 -1.76 -16.22
N ASP A 255 -14.67 -0.68 -15.44
CA ASP A 255 -13.88 0.55 -15.56
C ASP A 255 -12.38 0.28 -15.33
N TYR A 256 -12.06 -0.61 -14.38
CA TYR A 256 -10.69 -1.03 -14.11
C TYR A 256 -10.07 -1.71 -15.34
N MET A 257 -10.80 -2.60 -16.00
CA MET A 257 -10.33 -3.28 -17.20
C MET A 257 -10.19 -2.36 -18.41
N ASP A 258 -11.07 -1.36 -18.55
CA ASP A 258 -11.00 -0.37 -19.63
C ASP A 258 -9.71 0.49 -19.57
N HIS A 259 -9.16 0.66 -18.37
CA HIS A 259 -7.92 1.41 -18.15
C HIS A 259 -6.69 0.52 -17.92
N TRP A 260 -6.86 -0.81 -18.01
CA TRP A 260 -5.76 -1.76 -17.86
C TRP A 260 -4.73 -1.63 -18.98
N SER A 261 -3.46 -1.59 -18.63
CA SER A 261 -2.37 -1.76 -19.58
C SER A 261 -1.37 -2.83 -19.11
N GLU A 262 -0.57 -3.33 -20.03
CA GLU A 262 0.42 -4.36 -19.70
C GLU A 262 1.75 -3.71 -19.34
N TRP A 263 2.35 -4.22 -18.26
CA TRP A 263 3.72 -3.88 -17.95
C TRP A 263 4.65 -4.49 -18.99
N LYS A 264 5.50 -3.65 -19.59
CA LYS A 264 6.51 -4.10 -20.55
C LYS A 264 7.71 -4.67 -19.81
N ASN A 265 7.97 -5.96 -19.99
CA ASN A 265 9.12 -6.62 -19.40
C ASN A 265 10.41 -6.18 -20.12
N PRO A 266 11.30 -5.38 -19.51
CA PRO A 266 12.53 -4.92 -20.17
C PRO A 266 13.49 -6.08 -20.47
N TRP A 267 13.47 -7.14 -19.68
CA TRP A 267 14.37 -8.30 -19.87
C TRP A 267 14.05 -9.12 -21.13
N GLN A 268 12.77 -9.14 -21.58
CA GLN A 268 12.41 -9.81 -22.83
C GLN A 268 12.86 -9.02 -24.07
N ILE A 269 12.92 -7.70 -23.98
CA ILE A 269 13.37 -6.85 -25.09
C ILE A 269 14.86 -7.12 -25.38
N ASP A 270 15.67 -7.23 -24.33
CA ASP A 270 17.10 -7.51 -24.48
C ASP A 270 17.35 -8.94 -25.03
N GLU A 271 16.54 -9.93 -24.63
CA GLU A 271 16.61 -11.30 -25.15
C GLU A 271 16.20 -11.35 -26.64
N ASP A 272 15.15 -10.65 -27.03
CA ASP A 272 14.71 -10.56 -28.43
C ASP A 272 15.73 -9.82 -29.31
N GLU A 273 16.35 -8.74 -28.84
CA GLU A 273 17.45 -8.05 -29.52
C GLU A 273 18.72 -8.91 -29.61
N ALA A 274 19.07 -9.62 -28.55
CA ALA A 274 20.21 -10.55 -28.55
C ALA A 274 19.96 -11.72 -29.50
N LEU A 275 18.75 -12.24 -29.58
CA LEU A 275 18.37 -13.29 -30.52
C LEU A 275 18.37 -12.76 -31.97
N ALA A 276 17.86 -11.56 -32.21
CA ALA A 276 17.86 -10.91 -33.53
C ALA A 276 19.29 -10.61 -34.04
N THR A 277 20.19 -10.17 -33.16
CA THR A 277 21.61 -9.96 -33.47
C THR A 277 22.36 -11.26 -33.71
N ALA A 278 22.05 -12.32 -32.96
CA ALA A 278 22.65 -13.64 -33.17
C ALA A 278 22.21 -14.28 -34.49
N THR A 279 20.98 -14.03 -34.95
CA THR A 279 20.47 -14.53 -36.25
C THR A 279 20.92 -13.67 -37.45
N ALA A 280 21.38 -12.45 -37.21
CA ALA A 280 21.84 -11.51 -38.24
C ALA A 280 23.37 -11.62 -38.55
N SER A 281 24.11 -12.54 -37.95
CA SER A 281 25.52 -12.73 -38.24
C SER A 281 25.72 -13.24 -39.67
N PRO A 282 26.46 -12.53 -40.55
CA PRO A 282 26.73 -12.98 -41.90
C PRO A 282 27.69 -14.16 -41.85
N ASN A 283 27.44 -15.11 -42.76
CA ASN A 283 28.28 -16.25 -43.06
C ASN A 283 29.76 -15.81 -43.20
N PRO A 284 30.73 -16.50 -42.60
CA PRO A 284 32.14 -16.19 -42.80
C PRO A 284 32.55 -16.70 -44.19
N SER A 285 32.53 -15.85 -45.19
CA SER A 285 33.33 -16.07 -46.42
C SER A 285 34.78 -15.76 -46.06
N GLY A 286 35.61 -16.77 -46.22
CA GLY A 286 37.04 -16.75 -45.86
C GLY A 286 37.83 -15.66 -46.57
N ASP A 287 38.80 -15.20 -45.83
CA ASP A 287 40.15 -14.85 -46.31
C ASP A 287 41.03 -14.67 -45.05
N GLU A 288 42.00 -15.58 -44.90
CA GLU A 288 43.15 -15.34 -44.03
C GLU A 288 44.09 -14.32 -44.69
N PRO A 289 44.74 -13.45 -43.91
CA PRO A 289 46.19 -13.37 -44.01
C PRO A 289 46.90 -13.38 -42.65
N SER A 290 47.95 -14.15 -42.70
CA SER A 290 49.07 -14.32 -41.78
C SER A 290 49.64 -13.07 -41.10
N GLY A 291 50.01 -13.19 -39.84
CA GLY A 291 51.27 -12.66 -39.39
C GLY A 291 51.25 -11.54 -38.35
N ASN A 292 51.88 -11.88 -37.22
CA ASN A 292 52.61 -11.08 -36.24
C ASN A 292 51.95 -10.78 -34.89
N GLU A 293 52.41 -11.55 -33.92
CA GLU A 293 52.48 -11.07 -32.54
C GLU A 293 53.44 -9.89 -32.38
N PRO A 294 53.23 -9.01 -31.37
CA PRO A 294 53.98 -9.21 -30.14
C PRO A 294 53.20 -8.90 -28.85
N SER A 295 53.61 -9.72 -27.87
CA SER A 295 53.39 -9.61 -26.44
C SER A 295 53.48 -8.20 -25.85
N THR A 296 52.52 -7.82 -24.99
CA THR A 296 52.82 -7.07 -23.75
C THR A 296 51.73 -7.30 -22.70
N SER A 297 52.15 -7.88 -21.61
CA SER A 297 51.47 -8.01 -20.33
C SER A 297 51.23 -6.62 -19.71
N ALA A 298 50.01 -6.34 -19.32
CA ALA A 298 49.71 -5.28 -18.33
C ALA A 298 48.84 -5.83 -17.23
N SER A 299 49.46 -6.10 -16.11
CA SER A 299 48.90 -6.37 -14.80
C SER A 299 48.19 -5.16 -14.29
N CYS A 300 46.88 -5.26 -14.01
CA CYS A 300 46.16 -4.25 -13.26
C CYS A 300 46.09 -4.70 -11.80
N ALA A 301 46.88 -4.06 -10.96
CA ALA A 301 46.88 -4.21 -9.51
C ALA A 301 45.73 -3.41 -8.89
N VAL A 302 44.97 -4.06 -8.03
CA VAL A 302 43.95 -3.46 -7.15
C VAL A 302 44.66 -2.94 -5.90
N PRO A 303 44.47 -1.68 -5.47
CA PRO A 303 44.96 -1.24 -4.18
C PRO A 303 43.97 -1.63 -3.07
N THR A 304 44.43 -2.50 -2.17
CA THR A 304 43.83 -2.72 -0.84
C THR A 304 44.25 -1.59 0.08
N THR A 305 43.31 -0.81 0.58
CA THR A 305 43.47 0.02 1.78
C THR A 305 42.58 -0.57 2.87
N GLU A 306 43.20 -1.20 3.85
CA GLU A 306 42.65 -1.53 5.16
C GLU A 306 42.61 -0.22 5.97
N GLU A 307 41.40 0.23 6.33
CA GLU A 307 41.18 1.17 7.45
C GLU A 307 40.39 0.45 8.54
N GLU A 308 41.01 0.38 9.72
CA GLU A 308 40.40 -0.13 10.96
C GLU A 308 39.25 0.79 11.42
N PRO A 309 38.16 0.25 11.97
CA PRO A 309 37.10 1.08 12.54
C PRO A 309 37.48 1.53 13.96
N THR A 310 37.59 2.84 14.13
CA THR A 310 37.68 3.49 15.44
C THR A 310 36.33 3.44 16.15
N SER A 311 36.37 2.94 17.40
CA SER A 311 35.20 2.87 18.31
C SER A 311 34.65 4.24 18.68
N PRO A 312 33.31 4.40 18.84
CA PRO A 312 32.73 5.67 19.30
C PRO A 312 32.90 5.86 20.81
N PRO A 313 32.95 7.12 21.29
CA PRO A 313 33.17 7.44 22.70
C PRO A 313 31.93 7.17 23.56
N THR A 314 32.19 6.65 24.75
CA THR A 314 31.21 6.39 25.82
C THR A 314 30.60 7.69 26.34
N PRO A 315 29.27 7.80 26.58
CA PRO A 315 28.70 8.99 27.22
C PRO A 315 29.01 8.99 28.70
N GLN A 316 29.55 10.11 29.18
CA GLN A 316 29.75 10.40 30.61
C GLN A 316 28.40 10.67 31.26
N THR A 317 28.10 9.96 32.34
CA THR A 317 27.00 10.19 33.28
C THR A 317 27.37 11.43 34.13
N GLU A 318 26.67 12.54 33.92
CA GLU A 318 26.62 13.62 34.92
C GLU A 318 25.53 13.29 35.94
N SER A 319 26.02 13.00 37.15
CA SER A 319 25.24 12.98 38.39
C SER A 319 24.98 14.41 38.83
N GLN A 320 23.69 14.81 38.85
CA GLN A 320 23.27 15.99 39.62
C GLN A 320 22.55 15.51 40.89
N GLU A 321 23.25 15.68 42.00
CA GLU A 321 22.70 15.69 43.34
C GLU A 321 21.92 16.97 43.61
N GLY A 322 20.77 16.81 44.22
CA GLY A 322 20.32 17.58 45.37
C GLY A 322 19.78 18.98 45.15
N SER A 323 18.53 19.23 45.47
CA SER A 323 18.18 19.99 46.67
C SER A 323 16.67 20.06 46.90
N ARG A 324 16.30 19.74 48.12
CA ARG A 324 14.97 19.95 48.70
C ARG A 324 14.68 21.44 48.85
N SER A 325 13.46 21.84 48.55
CA SER A 325 12.61 22.71 49.40
C SER A 325 11.18 22.61 48.91
#